data_71097a074484586531bc3e0ee3e1dbce
#
_entry.id   71097a074484586531bc3e0ee3e1dbce
#
_cell.length_a   1.000
_cell.length_b   1.000
_cell.length_c   1.000
_cell.angle_alpha   90.00
_cell.angle_beta   90.00
_cell.angle_gamma   90.00
#
_symmetry.space_group_name_H-M   'P 1'
#
loop_
_entity.id
_entity.type
_entity.pdbx_description
1 polymer ?
#
loop_
_entity_poly.entity_id
_entity_poly.type
_entity_poly.pdbx_seq_one_letter_code
_entity_poly.pdbx_strand_id
1 'polypeptide(L)'
;MAHLAAILSVPREKDYATIAAMPIYAYAILVAGWLLWLTPFFRARQSEKPAKQVDRRARWGILLVAIAYCLLWQGRFWERSPRPWQVALSIVFFALASVLSWTGARALGRQWRIDAGLSADHELITSGPYRFVRHPIYTSMLGVLLGTGTLITPWWLLLPSLLLFIIGTEIRVRIEDNLLASQFGDRFAEYQKRVPAYIPFPK
;
A
#
# COMPACT_ATOMS: atom_id res chain seq x y z
N MET A 1 -28.79 53.15 22.16
CA MET A 1 -29.59 51.87 22.16
C MET A 1 -29.31 50.94 20.97
N ALA A 2 -28.73 51.40 19.87
CA ALA A 2 -28.43 50.53 18.70
C ALA A 2 -27.21 49.60 18.87
N HIS A 3 -26.27 49.92 19.78
CA HIS A 3 -25.07 49.11 20.01
C HIS A 3 -25.27 47.83 20.85
N LEU A 4 -26.36 47.75 21.63
CA LEU A 4 -26.65 46.56 22.46
C LEU A 4 -27.36 45.44 21.66
N ALA A 5 -28.02 45.76 20.56
CA ALA A 5 -28.70 44.80 19.72
C ALA A 5 -27.74 43.96 18.85
N ALA A 6 -26.53 44.46 18.61
CA ALA A 6 -25.51 43.72 17.82
C ALA A 6 -24.76 42.65 18.62
N ILE A 7 -24.81 42.70 19.96
CA ILE A 7 -24.09 41.76 20.85
C ILE A 7 -24.95 40.51 21.15
N LEU A 8 -26.28 40.62 20.94
CA LEU A 8 -27.22 39.53 21.21
C LEU A 8 -27.80 38.87 19.97
N SER A 9 -27.19 39.09 18.80
CA SER A 9 -27.55 38.30 17.63
C SER A 9 -27.01 36.88 17.85
N VAL A 10 -27.88 36.02 18.35
CA VAL A 10 -27.69 34.56 18.29
C VAL A 10 -27.37 34.19 16.82
N PRO A 11 -26.20 33.55 16.53
CA PRO A 11 -25.88 33.17 15.17
C PRO A 11 -27.07 32.37 14.64
N ARG A 12 -27.62 32.78 13.48
CA ARG A 12 -28.69 32.03 12.85
C ARG A 12 -28.19 30.61 12.60
N GLU A 13 -29.04 29.64 12.85
CA GLU A 13 -28.84 28.21 12.66
C GLU A 13 -28.29 27.84 11.25
N LYS A 14 -28.26 28.79 10.32
CA LYS A 14 -27.67 28.70 8.98
C LYS A 14 -26.13 28.89 8.92
N ASP A 15 -25.50 29.33 10.00
CA ASP A 15 -24.04 29.54 10.05
C ASP A 15 -23.27 28.32 10.60
N TYR A 16 -23.96 27.29 11.03
CA TYR A 16 -23.37 25.97 11.12
C TYR A 16 -23.21 25.46 9.69
N ALA A 17 -22.11 25.89 9.05
CA ALA A 17 -21.63 25.20 7.84
C ALA A 17 -21.72 23.73 8.15
N THR A 18 -22.62 23.03 7.48
CA THR A 18 -22.81 21.59 7.62
C THR A 18 -21.44 20.99 7.50
N ILE A 19 -20.83 20.58 8.62
CA ILE A 19 -19.53 19.92 8.61
C ILE A 19 -19.80 18.72 7.71
N ALA A 20 -19.27 18.77 6.49
CA ALA A 20 -19.51 17.76 5.50
C ALA A 20 -18.88 16.46 6.05
N ALA A 21 -19.70 15.65 6.71
CA ALA A 21 -19.27 14.37 7.21
C ALA A 21 -18.89 13.49 6.02
N MET A 22 -17.84 12.72 6.16
CA MET A 22 -17.44 11.77 5.13
C MET A 22 -18.60 10.81 4.83
N PRO A 23 -19.01 10.68 3.57
CA PRO A 23 -20.16 9.87 3.20
C PRO A 23 -19.91 8.39 3.46
N ILE A 24 -20.96 7.66 3.84
CA ILE A 24 -20.88 6.23 4.22
C ILE A 24 -20.29 5.35 3.11
N TYR A 25 -20.52 5.68 1.83
CA TYR A 25 -19.93 4.93 0.73
C TYR A 25 -18.40 5.01 0.69
N ALA A 26 -17.80 6.12 1.14
CA ALA A 26 -16.35 6.25 1.19
C ALA A 26 -15.72 5.34 2.25
N TYR A 27 -16.37 5.20 3.42
CA TYR A 27 -15.98 4.19 4.41
C TYR A 27 -16.14 2.77 3.86
N ALA A 28 -17.24 2.49 3.16
CA ALA A 28 -17.45 1.18 2.55
C ALA A 28 -16.36 0.83 1.53
N ILE A 29 -15.96 1.78 0.69
CA ILE A 29 -14.86 1.59 -0.28
C ILE A 29 -13.54 1.31 0.44
N LEU A 30 -13.20 2.06 1.50
CA LEU A 30 -11.99 1.81 2.29
C LEU A 30 -12.00 0.41 2.88
N VAL A 31 -13.06 0.07 3.62
CA VAL A 31 -13.15 -1.24 4.28
C VAL A 31 -13.11 -2.37 3.26
N ALA A 32 -13.90 -2.29 2.20
CA ALA A 32 -13.92 -3.30 1.15
C ALA A 32 -12.55 -3.42 0.45
N GLY A 33 -11.92 -2.29 0.10
CA GLY A 33 -10.61 -2.27 -0.55
C GLY A 33 -9.53 -2.94 0.30
N TRP A 34 -9.45 -2.60 1.59
CA TRP A 34 -8.51 -3.21 2.51
C TRP A 34 -8.80 -4.70 2.74
N LEU A 35 -10.05 -5.11 2.93
CA LEU A 35 -10.42 -6.51 3.12
C LEU A 35 -10.10 -7.36 1.90
N LEU A 36 -10.46 -6.89 0.70
CA LEU A 36 -10.16 -7.58 -0.55
C LEU A 36 -8.66 -7.75 -0.77
N TRP A 37 -7.88 -6.72 -0.48
CA TRP A 37 -6.43 -6.76 -0.62
C TRP A 37 -5.76 -7.67 0.42
N LEU A 38 -6.25 -7.68 1.69
CA LEU A 38 -5.66 -8.48 2.78
C LEU A 38 -6.02 -9.98 2.69
N THR A 39 -7.21 -10.31 2.16
CA THR A 39 -7.73 -11.69 2.16
C THR A 39 -6.77 -12.75 1.63
N PRO A 40 -6.03 -12.56 0.52
CA PRO A 40 -5.12 -13.59 0.01
C PRO A 40 -3.97 -13.92 0.97
N PHE A 41 -3.52 -12.96 1.78
CA PHE A 41 -2.42 -13.17 2.72
C PHE A 41 -2.85 -14.03 3.93
N PHE A 42 -4.11 -13.94 4.35
CA PHE A 42 -4.66 -14.85 5.38
C PHE A 42 -4.85 -16.30 4.88
N ARG A 43 -5.05 -16.46 3.57
CA ARG A 43 -5.20 -17.77 2.94
C ARG A 43 -3.87 -18.37 2.50
N ALA A 44 -2.85 -17.56 2.28
CA ALA A 44 -1.53 -18.04 1.94
C ALA A 44 -0.93 -18.78 3.14
N ARG A 45 -0.67 -20.07 2.97
CA ARG A 45 0.08 -20.83 3.98
C ARG A 45 1.51 -20.34 3.98
N GLN A 46 1.93 -19.73 5.07
CA GLN A 46 3.34 -19.39 5.26
C GLN A 46 4.19 -20.67 5.26
N SER A 47 5.42 -20.56 4.77
CA SER A 47 6.38 -21.64 4.91
C SER A 47 6.61 -21.93 6.39
N GLU A 48 6.38 -23.16 6.81
CA GLU A 48 6.64 -23.62 8.19
C GLU A 48 8.15 -23.76 8.48
N LYS A 49 8.97 -23.73 7.43
CA LYS A 49 10.41 -23.90 7.57
C LYS A 49 11.07 -22.59 8.00
N PRO A 50 11.98 -22.65 8.98
CA PRO A 50 12.71 -21.45 9.39
C PRO A 50 13.51 -20.90 8.21
N ALA A 51 13.60 -19.58 8.13
CA ALA A 51 14.46 -18.95 7.14
C ALA A 51 15.93 -19.28 7.45
N LYS A 52 16.65 -19.76 6.42
CA LYS A 52 18.09 -20.03 6.52
C LYS A 52 18.89 -18.71 6.61
N GLN A 53 18.38 -17.67 5.96
CA GLN A 53 18.99 -16.34 5.95
C GLN A 53 17.89 -15.31 6.17
N VAL A 54 18.08 -14.41 7.14
CA VAL A 54 17.21 -13.28 7.40
C VAL A 54 18.06 -12.04 7.58
N ASP A 55 17.85 -11.03 6.76
CA ASP A 55 18.50 -9.74 6.97
C ASP A 55 17.60 -8.83 7.83
N ARG A 56 18.02 -8.60 9.08
CA ARG A 56 17.29 -7.77 10.04
C ARG A 56 17.17 -6.30 9.62
N ARG A 57 17.96 -5.83 8.66
CA ARG A 57 17.88 -4.44 8.16
C ARG A 57 16.57 -4.18 7.45
N ALA A 58 15.93 -5.21 6.90
CA ALA A 58 14.61 -5.12 6.25
C ALA A 58 13.51 -4.58 7.19
N ARG A 59 13.67 -4.72 8.52
CA ARG A 59 12.73 -4.15 9.51
C ARG A 59 12.59 -2.62 9.42
N TRP A 60 13.66 -1.93 9.06
CA TRP A 60 13.61 -0.48 8.87
C TRP A 60 12.74 -0.08 7.69
N GLY A 61 12.77 -0.88 6.62
CA GLY A 61 11.85 -0.72 5.50
C GLY A 61 10.39 -0.91 5.93
N ILE A 62 10.09 -1.94 6.76
CA ILE A 62 8.75 -2.16 7.30
C ILE A 62 8.31 -0.97 8.16
N LEU A 63 9.18 -0.46 9.03
CA LEU A 63 8.88 0.67 9.89
C LEU A 63 8.51 1.92 9.07
N LEU A 64 9.30 2.25 8.04
CA LEU A 64 9.02 3.39 7.18
C LEU A 64 7.69 3.23 6.42
N VAL A 65 7.41 2.04 5.91
CA VAL A 65 6.13 1.72 5.26
C VAL A 65 4.96 1.85 6.25
N ALA A 66 5.12 1.37 7.49
CA ALA A 66 4.10 1.52 8.52
C ALA A 66 3.84 3.00 8.86
N ILE A 67 4.89 3.81 9.01
CA ILE A 67 4.77 5.25 9.23
C ILE A 67 4.05 5.91 8.04
N ALA A 68 4.40 5.53 6.80
CA ALA A 68 3.73 6.04 5.61
C ALA A 68 2.22 5.79 5.64
N TYR A 69 1.80 4.58 5.98
CA TYR A 69 0.37 4.27 6.14
C TYR A 69 -0.28 5.00 7.31
N CYS A 70 0.41 5.15 8.44
CA CYS A 70 -0.11 5.92 9.57
C CYS A 70 -0.36 7.40 9.21
N LEU A 71 0.51 8.00 8.40
CA LEU A 71 0.36 9.39 7.96
C LEU A 71 -0.89 9.61 7.13
N LEU A 72 -1.38 8.63 6.39
CA LEU A 72 -2.60 8.75 5.59
C LEU A 72 -3.82 9.11 6.45
N TRP A 73 -3.84 8.69 7.71
CA TRP A 73 -4.96 8.85 8.64
C TRP A 73 -4.84 10.06 9.58
N GLN A 74 -3.77 10.87 9.47
CA GLN A 74 -3.54 12.01 10.35
C GLN A 74 -4.36 13.25 9.99
N GLY A 75 -4.95 13.29 8.80
CA GLY A 75 -5.87 14.36 8.41
C GLY A 75 -7.25 14.19 9.07
N ARG A 76 -8.00 15.27 9.15
CA ARG A 76 -9.42 15.22 9.59
C ARG A 76 -10.29 14.63 8.49
N PHE A 77 -10.04 13.35 8.15
CA PHE A 77 -10.68 12.68 7.02
C PHE A 77 -12.20 12.52 7.17
N TRP A 78 -12.70 12.45 8.41
CA TRP A 78 -14.14 12.38 8.69
C TRP A 78 -14.92 13.64 8.28
N GLU A 79 -14.23 14.76 8.05
CA GLU A 79 -14.81 16.02 7.57
C GLU A 79 -14.67 16.18 6.05
N ARG A 80 -14.13 15.20 5.35
CA ARG A 80 -13.88 15.29 3.91
C ARG A 80 -15.06 14.74 3.12
N SER A 81 -15.43 15.48 2.07
CA SER A 81 -16.31 14.99 1.02
C SER A 81 -15.46 14.76 -0.25
N PRO A 82 -15.10 13.50 -0.55
CA PRO A 82 -14.27 13.22 -1.71
C PRO A 82 -15.01 13.54 -3.00
N ARG A 83 -14.31 14.14 -3.96
CA ARG A 83 -14.86 14.43 -5.30
C ARG A 83 -15.07 13.14 -6.08
N PRO A 84 -16.02 13.10 -7.05
CA PRO A 84 -16.32 11.88 -7.81
C PRO A 84 -15.08 11.25 -8.47
N TRP A 85 -14.16 12.05 -8.99
CA TRP A 85 -12.91 11.53 -9.58
C TRP A 85 -11.97 10.89 -8.55
N GLN A 86 -11.95 11.38 -7.31
CA GLN A 86 -11.15 10.78 -6.23
C GLN A 86 -11.73 9.40 -5.85
N VAL A 87 -13.05 9.30 -5.79
CA VAL A 87 -13.75 8.04 -5.55
C VAL A 87 -13.46 7.04 -6.66
N ALA A 88 -13.60 7.43 -7.92
CA ALA A 88 -13.32 6.58 -9.06
C ALA A 88 -11.86 6.10 -9.06
N LEU A 89 -10.92 7.01 -8.84
CA LEU A 89 -9.49 6.69 -8.81
C LEU A 89 -9.13 5.75 -7.64
N SER A 90 -9.72 5.98 -6.45
CA SER A 90 -9.56 5.11 -5.30
C SER A 90 -10.03 3.68 -5.59
N ILE A 91 -11.21 3.53 -6.20
CA ILE A 91 -11.74 2.21 -6.60
C ILE A 91 -10.81 1.52 -7.58
N VAL A 92 -10.30 2.23 -8.58
CA VAL A 92 -9.34 1.68 -9.56
C VAL A 92 -8.06 1.21 -8.86
N PHE A 93 -7.49 2.01 -7.97
CA PHE A 93 -6.29 1.61 -7.23
C PHE A 93 -6.52 0.39 -6.33
N PHE A 94 -7.63 0.34 -5.58
CA PHE A 94 -7.96 -0.82 -4.77
C PHE A 94 -8.22 -2.07 -5.61
N ALA A 95 -8.89 -1.96 -6.75
CA ALA A 95 -9.13 -3.08 -7.65
C ALA A 95 -7.82 -3.65 -8.20
N LEU A 96 -6.93 -2.79 -8.73
CA LEU A 96 -5.62 -3.20 -9.23
C LEU A 96 -4.75 -3.81 -8.12
N ALA A 97 -4.73 -3.18 -6.94
CA ALA A 97 -4.02 -3.69 -5.78
C ALA A 97 -4.52 -5.08 -5.36
N SER A 98 -5.83 -5.28 -5.34
CA SER A 98 -6.44 -6.58 -5.00
C SER A 98 -6.08 -7.65 -6.03
N VAL A 99 -6.18 -7.34 -7.32
CA VAL A 99 -5.78 -8.29 -8.38
C VAL A 99 -4.31 -8.69 -8.24
N LEU A 100 -3.42 -7.72 -8.01
CA LEU A 100 -1.99 -7.97 -7.83
C LEU A 100 -1.70 -8.78 -6.56
N SER A 101 -2.36 -8.48 -5.43
CA SER A 101 -2.17 -9.23 -4.18
C SER A 101 -2.64 -10.67 -4.31
N TRP A 102 -3.82 -10.91 -4.93
CA TRP A 102 -4.36 -12.25 -5.15
C TRP A 102 -3.50 -13.08 -6.09
N THR A 103 -3.12 -12.52 -7.23
CA THR A 103 -2.29 -13.23 -8.21
C THR A 103 -0.86 -13.41 -7.72
N GLY A 104 -0.28 -12.42 -7.01
CA GLY A 104 1.05 -12.49 -6.41
C GLY A 104 1.14 -13.51 -5.29
N ALA A 105 0.21 -13.47 -4.34
CA ALA A 105 0.17 -14.43 -3.25
C ALA A 105 -0.06 -15.87 -3.75
N ARG A 106 -0.91 -16.06 -4.78
CA ARG A 106 -1.11 -17.37 -5.41
C ARG A 106 0.15 -17.89 -6.09
N ALA A 107 0.87 -17.03 -6.83
CA ALA A 107 2.09 -17.42 -7.51
C ALA A 107 3.21 -17.80 -6.53
N LEU A 108 3.35 -17.09 -5.41
CA LEU A 108 4.30 -17.44 -4.36
C LEU A 108 3.90 -18.71 -3.61
N GLY A 109 2.60 -18.95 -3.41
CA GLY A 109 2.13 -20.12 -2.67
C GLY A 109 2.82 -20.26 -1.31
N ARG A 110 3.54 -21.38 -1.11
CA ARG A 110 4.29 -21.68 0.12
C ARG A 110 5.57 -20.86 0.29
N GLN A 111 6.02 -20.13 -0.75
CA GLN A 111 7.20 -19.27 -0.69
C GLN A 111 6.92 -17.91 -0.06
N TRP A 112 5.61 -17.58 0.15
CA TRP A 112 5.24 -16.29 0.74
C TRP A 112 5.68 -16.18 2.20
N ARG A 113 6.33 -15.04 2.53
CA ARG A 113 6.82 -14.71 3.87
C ARG A 113 6.67 -13.21 4.14
N ILE A 114 6.48 -12.86 5.40
CA ILE A 114 6.46 -11.45 5.85
C ILE A 114 7.90 -10.94 6.05
N ASP A 115 8.78 -11.79 6.56
CA ASP A 115 10.19 -11.47 6.76
C ASP A 115 10.98 -11.55 5.43
N ALA A 116 11.99 -10.70 5.29
CA ALA A 116 12.95 -10.81 4.20
C ALA A 116 13.91 -11.97 4.50
N GLY A 117 13.49 -13.18 4.12
CA GLY A 117 14.25 -14.39 4.37
C GLY A 117 13.97 -15.46 3.33
N LEU A 118 14.97 -16.28 3.06
CA LEU A 118 14.87 -17.42 2.15
C LEU A 118 14.96 -18.74 2.92
N SER A 119 14.09 -19.68 2.59
CA SER A 119 14.21 -21.06 3.07
C SER A 119 15.20 -21.84 2.21
N ALA A 120 15.69 -22.99 2.71
CA ALA A 120 16.65 -23.81 1.97
C ALA A 120 16.09 -24.35 0.64
N ASP A 121 14.79 -24.57 0.58
CA ASP A 121 14.02 -25.05 -0.58
C ASP A 121 13.28 -23.92 -1.32
N HIS A 122 13.78 -22.68 -1.18
CA HIS A 122 13.17 -21.54 -1.86
C HIS A 122 13.36 -21.64 -3.38
N GLU A 123 12.29 -21.41 -4.12
CA GLU A 123 12.27 -21.43 -5.58
C GLU A 123 12.18 -20.00 -6.12
N LEU A 124 12.87 -19.73 -7.22
CA LEU A 124 12.75 -18.47 -7.93
C LEU A 124 11.45 -18.42 -8.72
N ILE A 125 10.44 -17.74 -8.20
CA ILE A 125 9.15 -17.59 -8.86
C ILE A 125 9.22 -16.47 -9.90
N THR A 126 9.01 -16.84 -11.18
CA THR A 126 9.02 -15.92 -12.32
C THR A 126 7.71 -15.96 -13.13
N SER A 127 6.72 -16.70 -12.64
CA SER A 127 5.41 -16.89 -13.28
C SER A 127 4.35 -15.93 -12.75
N GLY A 128 3.19 -15.89 -13.40
CA GLY A 128 2.09 -15.00 -13.00
C GLY A 128 2.48 -13.54 -13.08
N PRO A 129 2.17 -12.69 -12.06
CA PRO A 129 2.54 -11.27 -12.06
C PRO A 129 4.05 -11.04 -11.98
N TYR A 130 4.84 -12.03 -11.52
CA TYR A 130 6.30 -11.98 -11.42
C TYR A 130 6.98 -11.96 -12.81
N ARG A 131 6.29 -12.30 -13.88
CA ARG A 131 6.79 -12.13 -15.25
C ARG A 131 6.82 -10.67 -15.71
N PHE A 132 6.06 -9.79 -15.06
CA PHE A 132 5.94 -8.37 -15.43
C PHE A 132 6.69 -7.45 -14.47
N VAL A 133 6.64 -7.77 -13.16
CA VAL A 133 7.34 -7.03 -12.10
C VAL A 133 7.87 -8.01 -11.07
N ARG A 134 9.09 -7.76 -10.54
CA ARG A 134 9.72 -8.66 -9.57
C ARG A 134 9.06 -8.63 -8.19
N HIS A 135 8.43 -7.50 -7.83
CA HIS A 135 7.83 -7.30 -6.51
C HIS A 135 6.36 -6.87 -6.59
N PRO A 136 5.47 -7.72 -7.16
CA PRO A 136 4.06 -7.37 -7.36
C PRO A 136 3.32 -7.09 -6.05
N ILE A 137 3.75 -7.68 -4.93
CA ILE A 137 3.16 -7.41 -3.61
C ILE A 137 3.43 -5.97 -3.19
N TYR A 138 4.67 -5.46 -3.34
CA TYR A 138 4.96 -4.05 -3.05
C TYR A 138 4.25 -3.10 -4.01
N THR A 139 4.11 -3.47 -5.27
CA THR A 139 3.28 -2.71 -6.23
C THR A 139 1.81 -2.67 -5.78
N SER A 140 1.29 -3.80 -5.27
CA SER A 140 -0.07 -3.84 -4.71
C SER A 140 -0.23 -2.97 -3.45
N MET A 141 0.77 -2.96 -2.59
CA MET A 141 0.81 -2.07 -1.42
C MET A 141 0.78 -0.60 -1.84
N LEU A 142 1.56 -0.21 -2.87
CA LEU A 142 1.47 1.14 -3.43
C LEU A 142 0.06 1.47 -3.90
N GLY A 143 -0.62 0.53 -4.56
CA GLY A 143 -2.01 0.69 -4.98
C GLY A 143 -2.96 0.95 -3.80
N VAL A 144 -2.82 0.22 -2.69
CA VAL A 144 -3.59 0.46 -1.46
C VAL A 144 -3.29 1.82 -0.85
N LEU A 145 -2.01 2.22 -0.82
CA LEU A 145 -1.61 3.55 -0.33
C LEU A 145 -2.26 4.66 -1.16
N LEU A 146 -2.21 4.55 -2.49
CA LEU A 146 -2.81 5.53 -3.39
C LEU A 146 -4.34 5.51 -3.31
N GLY A 147 -4.96 4.33 -3.24
CA GLY A 147 -6.41 4.17 -3.07
C GLY A 147 -6.92 4.83 -1.79
N THR A 148 -6.23 4.59 -0.67
CA THR A 148 -6.54 5.22 0.61
C THR A 148 -6.27 6.72 0.53
N GLY A 149 -5.08 7.10 0.07
CA GLY A 149 -4.63 8.48 0.05
C GLY A 149 -5.48 9.40 -0.81
N THR A 150 -5.89 8.96 -1.99
CA THR A 150 -6.76 9.77 -2.87
C THR A 150 -8.13 10.01 -2.27
N LEU A 151 -8.63 9.07 -1.46
CA LEU A 151 -9.97 9.16 -0.88
C LEU A 151 -10.01 10.03 0.38
N ILE A 152 -9.03 9.87 1.28
CA ILE A 152 -9.12 10.46 2.63
C ILE A 152 -7.99 11.44 2.98
N THR A 153 -6.86 11.40 2.27
CA THR A 153 -5.65 12.11 2.72
C THR A 153 -5.49 13.45 1.99
N PRO A 154 -5.18 14.55 2.69
CA PRO A 154 -4.79 15.78 2.03
C PRO A 154 -3.43 15.61 1.34
N TRP A 155 -3.22 16.31 0.23
CA TRP A 155 -2.02 16.16 -0.60
C TRP A 155 -0.69 16.38 0.17
N TRP A 156 -0.68 17.29 1.14
CA TRP A 156 0.51 17.59 1.96
C TRP A 156 0.88 16.47 2.94
N LEU A 157 -0.02 15.54 3.25
CA LEU A 157 0.28 14.28 3.96
C LEU A 157 0.52 13.12 2.97
N LEU A 158 -0.16 13.12 1.83
CA LEU A 158 -0.01 12.06 0.84
C LEU A 158 1.40 12.05 0.22
N LEU A 159 1.97 13.23 -0.07
CA LEU A 159 3.32 13.32 -0.63
C LEU A 159 4.40 12.74 0.31
N PRO A 160 4.52 13.15 1.60
CA PRO A 160 5.48 12.53 2.50
C PRO A 160 5.17 11.06 2.78
N SER A 161 3.91 10.63 2.82
CA SER A 161 3.55 9.21 2.89
C SER A 161 4.11 8.42 1.71
N LEU A 162 3.93 8.93 0.51
CA LEU A 162 4.44 8.30 -0.71
C LEU A 162 5.97 8.22 -0.70
N LEU A 163 6.65 9.29 -0.29
CA LEU A 163 8.10 9.32 -0.18
C LEU A 163 8.62 8.28 0.82
N LEU A 164 8.05 8.23 2.02
CA LEU A 164 8.43 7.24 3.03
C LEU A 164 8.14 5.81 2.58
N PHE A 165 7.01 5.59 1.89
CA PHE A 165 6.68 4.30 1.31
C PHE A 165 7.72 3.87 0.28
N ILE A 166 8.11 4.75 -0.65
CA ILE A 166 9.11 4.44 -1.68
C ILE A 166 10.46 4.11 -1.02
N ILE A 167 10.92 4.92 -0.07
CA ILE A 167 12.20 4.68 0.63
C ILE A 167 12.14 3.35 1.38
N GLY A 168 11.07 3.11 2.15
CA GLY A 168 10.92 1.88 2.92
C GLY A 168 10.84 0.62 2.05
N THR A 169 10.13 0.71 0.95
CA THR A 169 10.00 -0.38 -0.02
C THR A 169 11.33 -0.64 -0.75
N GLU A 170 12.06 0.42 -1.14
CA GLU A 170 13.36 0.29 -1.79
C GLU A 170 14.40 -0.40 -0.89
N ILE A 171 14.42 -0.07 0.40
CA ILE A 171 15.27 -0.78 1.37
C ILE A 171 14.96 -2.27 1.37
N ARG A 172 13.70 -2.64 1.39
CA ARG A 172 13.29 -4.06 1.39
C ARG A 172 13.65 -4.76 0.09
N VAL A 173 13.32 -4.14 -1.04
CA VAL A 173 13.58 -4.72 -2.36
C VAL A 173 15.07 -4.96 -2.58
N ARG A 174 15.92 -4.02 -2.22
CA ARG A 174 17.38 -4.23 -2.32
C ARG A 174 17.86 -5.40 -1.48
N ILE A 175 17.33 -5.55 -0.28
CA ILE A 175 17.69 -6.67 0.60
C ILE A 175 17.19 -8.00 0.02
N GLU A 176 15.93 -8.06 -0.41
CA GLU A 176 15.33 -9.24 -1.01
C GLU A 176 16.02 -9.63 -2.32
N ASP A 177 16.32 -8.65 -3.20
CA ASP A 177 17.08 -8.89 -4.44
C ASP A 177 18.50 -9.43 -4.14
N ASN A 178 19.18 -8.90 -3.12
CA ASN A 178 20.50 -9.41 -2.73
C ASN A 178 20.44 -10.84 -2.18
N LEU A 179 19.43 -11.18 -1.39
CA LEU A 179 19.21 -12.54 -0.92
C LEU A 179 18.93 -13.49 -2.08
N LEU A 180 18.07 -13.09 -3.02
CA LEU A 180 17.79 -13.87 -4.23
C LEU A 180 19.02 -14.04 -5.10
N ALA A 181 19.81 -12.98 -5.29
CA ALA A 181 21.07 -13.04 -6.04
C ALA A 181 22.07 -14.00 -5.39
N SER A 182 22.18 -13.99 -4.07
CA SER A 182 23.09 -14.90 -3.33
C SER A 182 22.69 -16.38 -3.45
N GLN A 183 21.41 -16.68 -3.61
CA GLN A 183 20.90 -18.04 -3.71
C GLN A 183 20.83 -18.55 -5.15
N PHE A 184 20.46 -17.70 -6.11
CA PHE A 184 20.15 -18.11 -7.49
C PHE A 184 21.19 -17.65 -8.52
N GLY A 185 22.15 -16.80 -8.13
CA GLY A 185 23.27 -16.37 -8.99
C GLY A 185 22.82 -15.84 -10.35
N ASP A 186 23.38 -16.41 -11.43
CA ASP A 186 23.13 -15.97 -12.81
C ASP A 186 21.67 -16.06 -13.22
N ARG A 187 20.92 -17.04 -12.71
CA ARG A 187 19.47 -17.17 -13.00
C ARG A 187 18.70 -15.95 -12.53
N PHE A 188 19.02 -15.42 -11.33
CA PHE A 188 18.39 -14.20 -10.84
C PHE A 188 18.88 -12.97 -11.60
N ALA A 189 20.19 -12.90 -11.92
CA ALA A 189 20.74 -11.80 -12.72
C ALA A 189 20.08 -11.64 -14.09
N GLU A 190 19.84 -12.76 -14.79
CA GLU A 190 19.09 -12.74 -16.06
C GLU A 190 17.63 -12.30 -15.88
N TYR A 191 16.96 -12.79 -14.84
CA TYR A 191 15.59 -12.37 -14.51
C TYR A 191 15.53 -10.87 -14.21
N GLN A 192 16.48 -10.35 -13.41
CA GLN A 192 16.57 -8.95 -13.05
C GLN A 192 16.80 -8.02 -14.27
N LYS A 193 17.56 -8.48 -15.27
CA LYS A 193 17.77 -7.72 -16.51
C LYS A 193 16.48 -7.57 -17.33
N ARG A 194 15.61 -8.59 -17.30
CA ARG A 194 14.40 -8.64 -18.13
C ARG A 194 13.18 -8.03 -17.45
N VAL A 195 13.07 -8.14 -16.12
CA VAL A 195 11.87 -7.78 -15.37
C VAL A 195 12.17 -6.63 -14.40
N PRO A 196 11.46 -5.50 -14.50
CA PRO A 196 11.63 -4.37 -13.57
C PRO A 196 11.12 -4.71 -12.16
N ALA A 197 11.54 -3.90 -11.16
CA ALA A 197 11.16 -4.15 -9.76
C ALA A 197 9.66 -3.92 -9.49
N TYR A 198 9.12 -2.77 -9.92
CA TYR A 198 7.78 -2.32 -9.49
C TYR A 198 6.81 -2.03 -10.63
N ILE A 199 7.24 -1.34 -11.67
CA ILE A 199 6.37 -0.84 -12.74
C ILE A 199 6.79 -1.51 -14.05
N PRO A 200 5.85 -2.08 -14.81
CA PRO A 200 6.16 -2.76 -16.06
C PRO A 200 6.46 -1.76 -17.17
N PHE A 201 7.61 -1.08 -17.10
CA PHE A 201 8.09 -0.31 -18.25
C PHE A 201 8.79 -1.26 -19.22
N PRO A 202 8.50 -1.17 -20.52
CA PRO A 202 9.30 -1.84 -21.54
C PRO A 202 10.73 -1.30 -21.46
N LYS A 203 11.70 -2.21 -21.31
CA LYS A 203 13.13 -1.90 -21.40
C LYS A 203 13.55 -1.95 -22.86
#